data_bf50345f63db996c23d2f062c4a011f8
#
_entry.id   bf50345f63db996c23d2f062c4a011f8
#
_cell.length_a   1.000
_cell.length_b   1.000
_cell.length_c   1.000
_cell.angle_alpha   90.00
_cell.angle_beta   90.00
_cell.angle_gamma   90.00
#
_symmetry.space_group_name_H-M   'P 1'
#
loop_
_entity.id
_entity.type
_entity.pdbx_description
1 polymer ?
#
loop_
_entity_poly.entity_id
_entity_poly.type
_entity_poly.pdbx_seq_one_letter_code
_entity_poly.pdbx_strand_id
1 'polypeptide(L)'
;MKKIGGFFACAALAVLFGTLILTGRPLLGAESGAVTRSSEPIDLEFTGRFARLVAGAEEGNLFFSPLSISTTFAMATAGARGETLDEMLAALGWTQIPQDELHSRYEEMRRRIDALSEAGDLELVLANAIWPERTHAFLPEYLGLLKERYAAGVTPLDFANETEAARQEINAWVERQTRSKIKELLQKGTLDILTRMVLTNAEGAP
;
A
#
# COMPACT_ATOMS: atom_id res chain seq x y z
N MET A 1 0.61 -0.23 40.64
CA MET A 1 1.17 -0.66 39.35
C MET A 1 0.12 -0.39 38.28
N LYS A 2 0.20 0.72 37.55
CA LYS A 2 -0.68 1.05 36.41
C LYS A 2 -0.16 0.29 35.21
N LYS A 3 -0.95 -0.64 34.68
CA LYS A 3 -0.69 -1.25 33.36
C LYS A 3 -0.80 -0.16 32.31
N ILE A 4 0.31 0.21 31.72
CA ILE A 4 0.35 1.00 30.50
C ILE A 4 -0.06 0.03 29.38
N GLY A 5 -1.34 0.03 29.06
CA GLY A 5 -1.84 -0.64 27.86
C GLY A 5 -1.29 0.11 26.67
N GLY A 6 -0.32 -0.48 25.96
CA GLY A 6 0.19 0.05 24.72
C GLY A 6 -0.95 0.04 23.69
N PHE A 7 -1.49 1.20 23.37
CA PHE A 7 -2.36 1.39 22.22
C PHE A 7 -1.48 1.27 20.97
N PHE A 8 -1.46 0.11 20.36
CA PHE A 8 -1.00 0.00 18.98
C PHE A 8 -2.09 0.61 18.10
N ALA A 9 -1.85 1.81 17.60
CA ALA A 9 -2.71 2.40 16.61
C ALA A 9 -2.59 1.59 15.32
N CYS A 10 -3.72 1.05 14.84
CA CYS A 10 -3.81 0.43 13.54
C CYS A 10 -3.67 1.54 12.50
N ALA A 11 -2.62 1.49 11.67
CA ALA A 11 -2.48 2.40 10.56
C ALA A 11 -3.21 1.82 9.35
N ALA A 12 -4.16 2.56 8.79
CA ALA A 12 -4.73 2.28 7.49
C ALA A 12 -4.43 3.46 6.57
N LEU A 13 -3.91 3.17 5.39
CA LEU A 13 -3.60 4.17 4.39
C LEU A 13 -4.46 3.93 3.16
N ALA A 14 -5.08 4.99 2.65
CA ALA A 14 -5.74 4.98 1.35
C ALA A 14 -5.00 5.92 0.40
N VAL A 15 -4.62 5.42 -0.77
CA VAL A 15 -4.03 6.22 -1.84
C VAL A 15 -5.05 6.34 -2.96
N LEU A 16 -5.38 7.58 -3.31
CA LEU A 16 -6.35 7.92 -4.34
C LEU A 16 -5.60 8.26 -5.63
N PHE A 17 -5.94 7.58 -6.70
CA PHE A 17 -5.42 7.89 -8.02
C PHE A 17 -6.53 8.51 -8.88
N GLY A 18 -6.30 9.74 -9.32
CA GLY A 18 -7.06 10.38 -10.38
C GLY A 18 -6.72 9.78 -11.76
N THR A 19 -7.30 10.35 -12.81
CA THR A 19 -7.16 9.83 -14.19
C THR A 19 -5.70 9.82 -14.65
N LEU A 20 -5.05 8.66 -14.64
CA LEU A 20 -3.75 8.46 -15.28
C LEU A 20 -4.00 7.74 -16.62
N ILE A 21 -3.75 8.45 -17.72
CA ILE A 21 -3.86 7.89 -19.08
C ILE A 21 -2.57 7.14 -19.37
N LEU A 22 -2.66 5.80 -19.36
CA LEU A 22 -1.54 4.92 -19.73
C LEU A 22 -1.56 4.65 -21.24
N THR A 23 -0.72 5.38 -22.00
CA THR A 23 -0.33 4.99 -23.36
C THR A 23 1.14 4.55 -23.31
N GLY A 24 1.41 3.24 -23.23
CA GLY A 24 2.76 2.72 -23.14
C GLY A 24 3.04 1.56 -24.09
N ARG A 25 4.06 1.69 -24.96
CA ARG A 25 4.64 0.62 -25.78
C ARG A 25 5.60 -0.22 -24.96
N PRO A 26 5.69 -1.55 -25.20
CA PRO A 26 6.65 -2.39 -24.48
C PRO A 26 8.07 -2.18 -25.00
N LEU A 27 9.04 -2.01 -24.09
CA LEU A 27 10.46 -2.12 -24.36
C LEU A 27 10.99 -3.41 -23.74
N LEU A 28 11.40 -4.34 -24.61
CA LEU A 28 12.18 -5.53 -24.29
C LEU A 28 13.65 -5.13 -24.08
N GLY A 29 14.26 -5.65 -23.03
CA GLY A 29 15.72 -5.61 -22.86
C GLY A 29 16.14 -5.75 -21.40
N ALA A 30 16.20 -6.99 -20.88
CA ALA A 30 16.81 -7.25 -19.59
C ALA A 30 18.12 -8.02 -19.80
N GLU A 31 19.25 -7.37 -19.52
CA GLU A 31 20.52 -8.08 -19.31
C GLU A 31 20.60 -8.58 -17.86
N SER A 32 20.90 -9.88 -17.74
CA SER A 32 21.07 -10.59 -16.48
C SER A 32 22.41 -10.19 -15.83
N GLY A 33 22.36 -9.23 -14.91
CA GLY A 33 23.43 -8.98 -13.95
C GLY A 33 23.16 -9.74 -12.65
N ALA A 34 24.18 -10.43 -12.11
CA ALA A 34 24.09 -11.12 -10.83
C ALA A 34 23.74 -10.11 -9.72
N VAL A 35 22.50 -10.20 -9.22
CA VAL A 35 22.01 -9.34 -8.15
C VAL A 35 22.59 -9.81 -6.83
N THR A 36 23.54 -9.03 -6.29
CA THR A 36 23.93 -9.11 -4.88
C THR A 36 22.72 -8.69 -4.06
N ARG A 37 22.03 -9.65 -3.42
CA ARG A 37 20.91 -9.33 -2.49
C ARG A 37 21.47 -8.46 -1.39
N SER A 38 21.15 -7.17 -1.41
CA SER A 38 21.51 -6.29 -0.31
C SER A 38 20.68 -6.71 0.91
N SER A 39 21.35 -6.89 2.04
CA SER A 39 20.70 -7.21 3.33
C SER A 39 20.05 -5.99 3.98
N GLU A 40 20.13 -4.82 3.33
CA GLU A 40 19.58 -3.58 3.86
C GLU A 40 18.04 -3.60 3.83
N PRO A 41 17.39 -3.11 4.90
CA PRO A 41 15.94 -2.95 4.92
C PRO A 41 15.49 -2.02 3.80
N ILE A 42 14.53 -2.46 3.00
CA ILE A 42 14.04 -1.76 1.82
C ILE A 42 13.51 -0.35 2.12
N ASP A 43 13.02 -0.15 3.34
CA ASP A 43 12.31 1.07 3.76
C ASP A 43 13.13 2.01 4.65
N LEU A 44 14.41 1.74 4.89
CA LEU A 44 15.18 2.54 5.84
C LEU A 44 15.35 4.00 5.39
N GLU A 45 15.69 4.20 4.13
CA GLU A 45 15.84 5.55 3.55
C GLU A 45 14.50 6.27 3.49
N PHE A 46 13.45 5.60 3.00
CA PHE A 46 12.09 6.13 2.97
C PHE A 46 11.62 6.51 4.37
N THR A 47 11.75 5.61 5.35
CA THR A 47 11.35 5.85 6.74
C THR A 47 12.03 7.10 7.31
N GLY A 48 13.34 7.25 7.11
CA GLY A 48 14.07 8.41 7.60
C GLY A 48 13.67 9.73 6.93
N ARG A 49 13.38 9.72 5.64
CA ARG A 49 12.88 10.90 4.90
C ARG A 49 11.47 11.26 5.35
N PHE A 50 10.58 10.29 5.39
CA PHE A 50 9.17 10.49 5.76
C PHE A 50 9.04 10.97 7.21
N ALA A 51 9.76 10.35 8.15
CA ALA A 51 9.76 10.77 9.55
C ALA A 51 10.18 12.24 9.71
N ARG A 52 11.23 12.67 9.02
CA ARG A 52 11.67 14.08 9.05
C ARG A 52 10.62 15.03 8.47
N LEU A 53 9.97 14.64 7.38
CA LEU A 53 8.94 15.45 6.73
C LEU A 53 7.75 15.67 7.66
N VAL A 54 7.23 14.59 8.25
CA VAL A 54 6.03 14.66 9.10
C VAL A 54 6.35 15.32 10.44
N ALA A 55 7.51 15.03 11.05
CA ALA A 55 7.94 15.70 12.29
C ALA A 55 8.14 17.22 12.14
N GLY A 56 8.39 17.70 10.92
CA GLY A 56 8.46 19.13 10.62
C GLY A 56 7.10 19.79 10.38
N ALA A 57 6.05 19.01 10.13
CA ALA A 57 4.72 19.51 9.79
C ALA A 57 3.71 19.42 10.95
N GLU A 58 3.94 18.54 11.92
CA GLU A 58 3.01 18.24 13.01
C GLU A 58 3.65 18.52 14.38
N GLU A 59 2.87 19.15 15.27
CA GLU A 59 3.25 19.34 16.68
C GLU A 59 2.65 18.20 17.53
N GLY A 60 3.49 17.50 18.28
CA GLY A 60 3.04 16.47 19.22
C GLY A 60 3.61 15.07 18.96
N ASN A 61 2.92 14.04 19.45
CA ASN A 61 3.35 12.66 19.29
C ASN A 61 3.02 12.16 17.87
N LEU A 62 4.06 11.74 17.15
CA LEU A 62 3.93 11.16 15.82
C LEU A 62 3.91 9.63 15.91
N PHE A 63 2.89 9.01 15.36
CA PHE A 63 2.79 7.56 15.21
C PHE A 63 2.38 7.21 13.78
N PHE A 64 3.18 6.41 13.10
CA PHE A 64 2.89 5.90 11.77
C PHE A 64 3.60 4.57 11.53
N SER A 65 3.09 3.76 10.59
CA SER A 65 3.74 2.54 10.13
C SER A 65 4.45 2.79 8.80
N PRO A 66 5.79 2.84 8.78
CA PRO A 66 6.53 2.94 7.53
C PRO A 66 6.22 1.78 6.59
N LEU A 67 6.07 0.57 7.13
CA LEU A 67 5.76 -0.63 6.37
C LEU A 67 4.41 -0.51 5.63
N SER A 68 3.36 -0.05 6.31
CA SER A 68 2.05 0.18 5.68
C SER A 68 2.13 1.18 4.53
N ILE A 69 2.81 2.29 4.75
CA ILE A 69 2.93 3.37 3.77
C ILE A 69 3.73 2.88 2.57
N SER A 70 4.91 2.29 2.80
CA SER A 70 5.78 1.82 1.73
C SER A 70 5.14 0.66 0.93
N THR A 71 4.45 -0.27 1.59
CA THR A 71 3.70 -1.34 0.91
C THR A 71 2.65 -0.77 -0.04
N THR A 72 1.88 0.24 0.40
CA THR A 72 0.87 0.88 -0.45
C THR A 72 1.49 1.56 -1.66
N PHE A 73 2.59 2.28 -1.47
CA PHE A 73 3.31 2.89 -2.59
C PHE A 73 3.99 1.84 -3.50
N ALA A 74 4.48 0.73 -2.96
CA ALA A 74 5.01 -0.35 -3.77
C ALA A 74 3.93 -0.99 -4.66
N MET A 75 2.70 -1.18 -4.15
CA MET A 75 1.56 -1.58 -4.98
C MET A 75 1.26 -0.55 -6.08
N ALA A 76 1.37 0.74 -5.79
CA ALA A 76 1.16 1.79 -6.77
C ALA A 76 2.25 1.80 -7.86
N THR A 77 3.54 1.62 -7.50
CA THR A 77 4.64 1.59 -8.47
C THR A 77 4.51 0.44 -9.45
N ALA A 78 3.91 -0.69 -9.07
CA ALA A 78 3.65 -1.80 -9.98
C ALA A 78 2.78 -1.40 -11.21
N GLY A 79 1.89 -0.41 -11.04
CA GLY A 79 1.06 0.16 -12.11
C GLY A 79 1.68 1.35 -12.83
N ALA A 80 2.68 2.01 -12.25
CA ALA A 80 3.30 3.21 -12.81
C ALA A 80 4.28 2.88 -13.96
N ARG A 81 4.44 3.81 -14.89
CA ARG A 81 5.37 3.69 -16.03
C ARG A 81 5.98 5.05 -16.36
N GLY A 82 7.16 5.04 -17.05
CA GLY A 82 7.84 6.24 -17.53
C GLY A 82 8.16 7.22 -16.40
N GLU A 83 8.04 8.50 -16.68
CA GLU A 83 8.39 9.58 -15.74
C GLU A 83 7.70 9.46 -14.38
N THR A 84 6.41 9.08 -14.35
CA THR A 84 5.68 8.86 -13.09
C THR A 84 6.36 7.79 -12.23
N LEU A 85 6.79 6.67 -12.84
CA LEU A 85 7.50 5.62 -12.11
C LEU A 85 8.85 6.14 -11.59
N ASP A 86 9.61 6.85 -12.43
CA ASP A 86 10.92 7.37 -12.08
C ASP A 86 10.84 8.35 -10.90
N GLU A 87 9.86 9.27 -10.92
CA GLU A 87 9.60 10.20 -9.83
C GLU A 87 9.18 9.49 -8.53
N MET A 88 8.30 8.47 -8.62
CA MET A 88 7.91 7.68 -7.46
C MET A 88 9.11 6.96 -6.85
N LEU A 89 9.93 6.29 -7.67
CA LEU A 89 11.12 5.59 -7.19
C LEU A 89 12.13 6.54 -6.54
N ALA A 90 12.31 7.74 -7.10
CA ALA A 90 13.19 8.75 -6.53
C ALA A 90 12.67 9.26 -5.18
N ALA A 91 11.38 9.54 -5.08
CA ALA A 91 10.76 10.00 -3.83
C ALA A 91 10.85 8.95 -2.71
N LEU A 92 10.71 7.67 -3.07
CA LEU A 92 10.72 6.56 -2.14
C LEU A 92 12.13 6.02 -1.82
N GLY A 93 13.17 6.49 -2.55
CA GLY A 93 14.55 6.01 -2.38
C GLY A 93 14.81 4.64 -3.01
N TRP A 94 14.01 4.25 -4.01
CA TRP A 94 14.07 2.91 -4.64
C TRP A 94 14.69 2.90 -6.05
N THR A 95 15.31 3.98 -6.47
CA THR A 95 15.90 4.12 -7.82
C THR A 95 16.94 3.05 -8.19
N GLN A 96 17.59 2.47 -7.20
CA GLN A 96 18.62 1.43 -7.39
C GLN A 96 18.06 0.01 -7.26
N ILE A 97 16.75 -0.16 -7.02
CA ILE A 97 16.12 -1.46 -6.81
C ILE A 97 15.32 -1.82 -8.07
N PRO A 98 15.66 -2.92 -8.77
CA PRO A 98 14.85 -3.41 -9.88
C PRO A 98 13.40 -3.68 -9.43
N GLN A 99 12.41 -3.36 -10.29
CA GLN A 99 11.00 -3.46 -9.93
C GLN A 99 10.60 -4.87 -9.48
N ASP A 100 11.05 -5.91 -10.19
CA ASP A 100 10.75 -7.29 -9.80
C ASP A 100 11.37 -7.66 -8.45
N GLU A 101 12.57 -7.19 -8.16
CA GLU A 101 13.21 -7.36 -6.86
C GLU A 101 12.45 -6.62 -5.77
N LEU A 102 12.00 -5.38 -6.02
CA LEU A 102 11.19 -4.60 -5.10
C LEU A 102 9.95 -5.39 -4.66
N HIS A 103 9.16 -5.86 -5.62
CA HIS A 103 7.94 -6.61 -5.34
C HIS A 103 8.20 -7.97 -4.68
N SER A 104 9.31 -8.65 -5.04
CA SER A 104 9.70 -9.91 -4.42
C SER A 104 10.10 -9.75 -2.95
N ARG A 105 10.76 -8.65 -2.59
CA ARG A 105 11.12 -8.35 -1.20
C ARG A 105 9.88 -8.10 -0.32
N TYR A 106 8.86 -7.38 -0.84
CA TYR A 106 7.59 -7.19 -0.13
C TYR A 106 6.83 -8.51 0.03
N GLU A 107 6.81 -9.37 -0.99
CA GLU A 107 6.23 -10.71 -0.89
C GLU A 107 6.92 -11.54 0.19
N GLU A 108 8.25 -11.57 0.21
CA GLU A 108 9.01 -12.32 1.21
C GLU A 108 8.76 -11.79 2.62
N MET A 109 8.75 -10.46 2.78
CA MET A 109 8.45 -9.83 4.07
C MET A 109 7.05 -10.19 4.56
N ARG A 110 6.02 -10.11 3.70
CA ARG A 110 4.66 -10.52 4.03
C ARG A 110 4.61 -11.98 4.47
N ARG A 111 5.23 -12.88 3.69
CA ARG A 111 5.27 -14.32 4.04
C ARG A 111 5.92 -14.60 5.39
N ARG A 112 6.96 -13.84 5.75
CA ARG A 112 7.60 -13.96 7.07
C ARG A 112 6.67 -13.51 8.20
N ILE A 113 5.95 -12.40 7.99
CA ILE A 113 4.97 -11.91 8.97
C ILE A 113 3.83 -12.91 9.14
N ASP A 114 3.28 -13.44 8.04
CA ASP A 114 2.23 -14.45 8.06
C ASP A 114 2.70 -15.71 8.85
N ALA A 115 3.90 -16.22 8.57
CA ALA A 115 4.46 -17.37 9.25
C ALA A 115 4.68 -17.14 10.76
N LEU A 116 5.15 -15.95 11.17
CA LEU A 116 5.29 -15.59 12.59
C LEU A 116 3.93 -15.47 13.28
N SER A 117 2.92 -14.96 12.57
CA SER A 117 1.56 -14.86 13.11
C SER A 117 0.92 -16.25 13.27
N GLU A 118 1.13 -17.15 12.32
CA GLU A 118 0.65 -18.54 12.39
C GLU A 118 1.34 -19.34 13.52
N ALA A 119 2.62 -19.07 13.77
CA ALA A 119 3.36 -19.69 14.89
C ALA A 119 2.95 -19.14 16.26
N GLY A 120 2.20 -18.03 16.29
CA GLY A 120 1.79 -17.34 17.52
C GLY A 120 2.87 -16.47 18.16
N ASP A 121 4.00 -16.28 17.45
CA ASP A 121 5.11 -15.44 17.91
C ASP A 121 4.86 -13.94 17.69
N LEU A 122 3.94 -13.61 16.77
CA LEU A 122 3.58 -12.25 16.41
C LEU A 122 2.07 -12.14 16.17
N GLU A 123 1.44 -11.19 16.80
CA GLU A 123 0.04 -10.85 16.54
C GLU A 123 -0.02 -9.62 15.61
N LEU A 124 0.33 -9.81 14.34
CA LEU A 124 0.28 -8.76 13.32
C LEU A 124 -0.47 -9.26 12.09
N VAL A 125 -1.47 -8.50 11.67
CA VAL A 125 -2.23 -8.74 10.43
C VAL A 125 -1.92 -7.64 9.43
N LEU A 126 -1.49 -8.04 8.23
CA LEU A 126 -1.36 -7.14 7.08
C LEU A 126 -2.50 -7.44 6.11
N ALA A 127 -3.38 -6.49 5.89
CA ALA A 127 -4.48 -6.61 4.95
C ALA A 127 -4.38 -5.56 3.85
N ASN A 128 -4.24 -6.00 2.61
CA ASN A 128 -4.16 -5.16 1.43
C ASN A 128 -5.42 -5.31 0.58
N ALA A 129 -5.94 -4.22 0.04
CA ALA A 129 -6.99 -4.26 -0.95
C ALA A 129 -6.83 -3.19 -2.01
N ILE A 130 -7.27 -3.55 -3.22
CA ILE A 130 -7.43 -2.65 -4.35
C ILE A 130 -8.90 -2.58 -4.73
N TRP A 131 -9.38 -1.36 -4.92
CA TRP A 131 -10.74 -1.01 -5.28
C TRP A 131 -10.69 -0.29 -6.63
N PRO A 132 -10.67 -1.02 -7.76
CA PRO A 132 -10.67 -0.40 -9.08
C PRO A 132 -12.06 0.10 -9.44
N GLU A 133 -12.13 1.22 -10.19
CA GLU A 133 -13.40 1.66 -10.80
C GLU A 133 -13.90 0.57 -11.77
N ARG A 134 -15.15 0.15 -11.60
CA ARG A 134 -15.77 -0.98 -12.32
C ARG A 134 -15.75 -0.82 -13.83
N THR A 135 -15.93 0.42 -14.31
CA THR A 135 -16.02 0.74 -15.74
C THR A 135 -14.66 1.04 -16.38
N HIS A 136 -13.59 1.13 -15.58
CA HIS A 136 -12.25 1.41 -16.06
C HIS A 136 -11.46 0.10 -16.27
N ALA A 137 -10.84 -0.04 -17.45
CA ALA A 137 -10.04 -1.22 -17.75
C ALA A 137 -8.67 -1.12 -17.08
N PHE A 138 -8.41 -2.02 -16.13
CA PHE A 138 -7.09 -2.22 -15.54
C PHE A 138 -6.38 -3.39 -16.21
N LEU A 139 -5.06 -3.31 -16.33
CA LEU A 139 -4.25 -4.38 -16.90
C LEU A 139 -4.35 -5.64 -16.02
N PRO A 140 -4.70 -6.81 -16.58
CA PRO A 140 -4.81 -8.06 -15.83
C PRO A 140 -3.52 -8.44 -15.11
N GLU A 141 -2.36 -8.19 -15.72
CA GLU A 141 -1.05 -8.43 -15.14
C GLU A 141 -0.77 -7.57 -13.90
N TYR A 142 -1.25 -6.31 -13.87
CA TYR A 142 -1.16 -5.46 -12.69
C TYR A 142 -1.99 -6.02 -11.53
N LEU A 143 -3.25 -6.34 -11.78
CA LEU A 143 -4.13 -6.92 -10.77
C LEU A 143 -3.62 -8.29 -10.29
N GLY A 144 -3.06 -9.09 -11.20
CA GLY A 144 -2.42 -10.37 -10.90
C GLY A 144 -1.22 -10.20 -9.97
N LEU A 145 -0.31 -9.28 -10.29
CA LEU A 145 0.85 -8.99 -9.46
C LEU A 145 0.44 -8.57 -8.04
N LEU A 146 -0.56 -7.70 -7.89
CA LEU A 146 -1.04 -7.29 -6.57
C LEU A 146 -1.62 -8.45 -5.76
N LYS A 147 -2.35 -9.36 -6.41
CA LYS A 147 -2.85 -10.56 -5.77
C LYS A 147 -1.73 -11.48 -5.30
N GLU A 148 -0.76 -11.76 -6.16
CA GLU A 148 0.31 -12.72 -5.91
C GLU A 148 1.32 -12.20 -4.88
N ARG A 149 1.86 -11.01 -5.12
CA ARG A 149 2.95 -10.46 -4.31
C ARG A 149 2.48 -9.85 -2.99
N TYR A 150 1.32 -9.19 -3.00
CA TYR A 150 0.82 -8.43 -1.85
C TYR A 150 -0.38 -9.06 -1.16
N ALA A 151 -0.89 -10.20 -1.66
CA ALA A 151 -2.14 -10.83 -1.21
C ALA A 151 -3.32 -9.83 -1.19
N ALA A 152 -3.31 -8.85 -2.11
CA ALA A 152 -4.33 -7.82 -2.15
C ALA A 152 -5.67 -8.37 -2.65
N GLY A 153 -6.73 -8.13 -1.87
CA GLY A 153 -8.10 -8.34 -2.34
C GLY A 153 -8.43 -7.36 -3.46
N VAL A 154 -9.08 -7.84 -4.52
CA VAL A 154 -9.50 -7.00 -5.66
C VAL A 154 -11.01 -6.96 -5.70
N THR A 155 -11.61 -5.79 -5.42
CA THR A 155 -13.05 -5.58 -5.42
C THR A 155 -13.42 -4.36 -6.26
N PRO A 156 -13.94 -4.53 -7.48
CA PRO A 156 -14.37 -3.41 -8.32
C PRO A 156 -15.56 -2.67 -7.73
N LEU A 157 -15.48 -1.34 -7.66
CA LEU A 157 -16.55 -0.45 -7.18
C LEU A 157 -16.98 0.54 -8.27
N ASP A 158 -18.17 1.09 -8.14
CA ASP A 158 -18.70 2.12 -9.03
C ASP A 158 -18.55 3.51 -8.38
N PHE A 159 -17.37 4.12 -8.57
CA PHE A 159 -17.14 5.47 -8.04
C PHE A 159 -17.88 6.52 -8.86
N ALA A 160 -18.14 6.26 -10.13
CA ALA A 160 -18.76 7.23 -11.03
C ALA A 160 -20.23 7.49 -10.70
N ASN A 161 -21.00 6.46 -10.33
CA ASN A 161 -22.44 6.55 -10.09
C ASN A 161 -22.83 6.32 -8.63
N GLU A 162 -22.01 5.57 -7.87
CA GLU A 162 -22.31 5.14 -6.49
C GLU A 162 -21.19 5.51 -5.51
N THR A 163 -20.59 6.71 -5.66
CA THR A 163 -19.41 7.15 -4.89
C THR A 163 -19.56 6.96 -3.38
N GLU A 164 -20.71 7.31 -2.81
CA GLU A 164 -20.94 7.22 -1.36
C GLU A 164 -21.08 5.75 -0.91
N ALA A 165 -21.74 4.90 -1.70
CA ALA A 165 -21.84 3.47 -1.40
C ALA A 165 -20.44 2.81 -1.48
N ALA A 166 -19.62 3.17 -2.47
CA ALA A 166 -18.23 2.72 -2.59
C ALA A 166 -17.40 3.13 -1.38
N ARG A 167 -17.52 4.38 -0.91
CA ARG A 167 -16.85 4.86 0.30
C ARG A 167 -17.23 4.03 1.53
N GLN A 168 -18.51 3.77 1.71
CA GLN A 168 -19.02 3.00 2.83
C GLN A 168 -18.53 1.54 2.79
N GLU A 169 -18.46 0.93 1.62
CA GLU A 169 -17.94 -0.43 1.46
C GLU A 169 -16.45 -0.53 1.83
N ILE A 170 -15.63 0.43 1.39
CA ILE A 170 -14.22 0.50 1.78
C ILE A 170 -14.09 0.68 3.29
N ASN A 171 -14.84 1.60 3.90
CA ASN A 171 -14.81 1.82 5.35
C ASN A 171 -15.25 0.56 6.12
N ALA A 172 -16.31 -0.12 5.68
CA ALA A 172 -16.76 -1.36 6.30
C ALA A 172 -15.70 -2.48 6.20
N TRP A 173 -14.95 -2.56 5.09
CA TRP A 173 -13.84 -3.48 4.95
C TRP A 173 -12.72 -3.13 5.94
N VAL A 174 -12.31 -1.87 6.02
CA VAL A 174 -11.28 -1.40 6.97
C VAL A 174 -11.70 -1.68 8.41
N GLU A 175 -12.95 -1.39 8.78
CA GLU A 175 -13.48 -1.67 10.11
C GLU A 175 -13.36 -3.16 10.46
N ARG A 176 -13.71 -4.06 9.53
CA ARG A 176 -13.54 -5.51 9.74
C ARG A 176 -12.07 -5.89 9.91
N GLN A 177 -11.16 -5.41 9.04
CA GLN A 177 -9.74 -5.76 9.11
C GLN A 177 -9.08 -5.23 10.38
N THR A 178 -9.55 -4.10 10.89
CA THR A 178 -8.99 -3.45 12.10
C THR A 178 -9.76 -3.79 13.38
N ARG A 179 -10.66 -4.80 13.35
CA ARG A 179 -11.50 -5.18 14.51
C ARG A 179 -12.20 -3.98 15.14
N SER A 180 -12.83 -3.16 14.31
CA SER A 180 -13.54 -1.92 14.65
C SER A 180 -12.68 -0.84 15.33
N LYS A 181 -11.35 -0.93 15.24
CA LYS A 181 -10.43 0.13 15.71
C LYS A 181 -10.49 1.36 14.81
N ILE A 182 -10.65 1.16 13.48
CA ILE A 182 -10.84 2.24 12.50
C ILE A 182 -12.20 2.03 11.84
N LYS A 183 -13.16 2.89 12.19
CA LYS A 183 -14.54 2.82 11.68
C LYS A 183 -14.74 3.64 10.42
N GLU A 184 -14.00 4.72 10.27
CA GLU A 184 -14.11 5.63 9.14
C GLU A 184 -12.73 6.12 8.71
N LEU A 185 -12.11 5.36 7.77
CA LEU A 185 -10.84 5.75 7.15
C LEU A 185 -11.07 6.88 6.15
N LEU A 186 -12.09 6.74 5.30
CA LEU A 186 -12.45 7.69 4.27
C LEU A 186 -13.62 8.54 4.76
N GLN A 187 -13.37 9.83 4.99
CA GLN A 187 -14.41 10.77 5.36
C GLN A 187 -15.31 11.09 4.17
N LYS A 188 -16.51 11.63 4.45
CA LYS A 188 -17.43 12.07 3.39
C LYS A 188 -16.77 13.14 2.52
N GLY A 189 -16.85 12.95 1.20
CA GLY A 189 -16.23 13.84 0.22
C GLY A 189 -14.76 13.52 -0.11
N THR A 190 -14.16 12.49 0.49
CA THR A 190 -12.81 12.03 0.13
C THR A 190 -12.75 11.40 -1.26
N LEU A 191 -13.83 10.71 -1.66
CA LEU A 191 -13.98 10.13 -3.00
C LEU A 191 -14.87 11.02 -3.86
N ASP A 192 -14.65 10.98 -5.16
CA ASP A 192 -15.47 11.65 -6.16
C ASP A 192 -15.71 10.78 -7.40
N ILE A 193 -16.47 11.28 -8.35
CA ILE A 193 -16.80 10.59 -9.60
C ILE A 193 -15.59 10.39 -10.52
N LEU A 194 -14.48 11.09 -10.28
CA LEU A 194 -13.22 10.97 -11.02
C LEU A 194 -12.27 9.96 -10.38
N THR A 195 -12.59 9.42 -9.21
CA THR A 195 -11.81 8.36 -8.57
C THR A 195 -11.76 7.14 -9.48
N ARG A 196 -10.57 6.65 -9.78
CA ARG A 196 -10.36 5.48 -10.65
C ARG A 196 -9.88 4.27 -9.90
N MET A 197 -9.21 4.48 -8.78
CA MET A 197 -8.69 3.40 -7.95
C MET A 197 -8.45 3.90 -6.53
N VAL A 198 -8.73 3.04 -5.57
CA VAL A 198 -8.28 3.21 -4.18
C VAL A 198 -7.43 2.02 -3.80
N LEU A 199 -6.29 2.27 -3.17
CA LEU A 199 -5.45 1.27 -2.53
C LEU A 199 -5.56 1.43 -1.02
N THR A 200 -5.81 0.35 -0.32
CA THR A 200 -5.84 0.34 1.14
C THR A 200 -4.87 -0.70 1.68
N ASN A 201 -4.14 -0.30 2.71
CA ASN A 201 -3.39 -1.20 3.57
C ASN A 201 -3.89 -1.01 5.00
N ALA A 202 -4.21 -2.08 5.67
CA ALA A 202 -4.55 -2.07 7.08
C ALA A 202 -3.57 -2.98 7.81
N GLU A 203 -2.91 -2.43 8.83
CA GLU A 203 -1.99 -3.13 9.71
C GLU A 203 -2.53 -3.06 11.13
N GLY A 204 -2.60 -4.19 11.81
CA GLY A 204 -3.13 -4.24 13.16
C GLY A 204 -2.65 -5.43 13.95
N ALA A 205 -2.36 -5.18 15.23
CA ALA A 205 -2.30 -6.24 16.22
C ALA A 205 -3.72 -6.52 16.74
N PRO A 206 -4.05 -7.78 17.01
CA PRO A 206 -5.35 -8.19 17.56
C PRO A 206 -5.66 -7.61 18.93
#